data_3a227d0e7cc04847fef305594fb09782
#
_entry.id   3a227d0e7cc04847fef305594fb09782
#
_cell.length_a   1.000
_cell.length_b   1.000
_cell.length_c   1.000
_cell.angle_alpha   90.00
_cell.angle_beta   90.00
_cell.angle_gamma   90.00
#
_symmetry.space_group_name_H-M   'P 1'
#
loop_
_entity.id
_entity.type
_entity.pdbx_description
1 polymer ?
#
loop_
_entity_poly.entity_id
_entity_poly.type
_entity_poly.pdbx_seq_one_letter_code
_entity_poly.pdbx_strand_id
1 'polypeptide(L)'
;MRVESVGTAIRGRPSWDQWDDLTTMALRDAASMMWERTDLTPSDVDVAELYDGFSFITLCWLEALGFCGKGEGGPFIEGGKQIALDGEIPLNTQGGQLSAGRLHGYGFLHEACTQLWGEAGDRQVPGNPEVAVAAAGGGPLGASLLLTTSR
;
A
#
# COMPACT_ATOMS: atom_id res chain seq x y z
N MET A 1 -10.04 -0.72 16.12
CA MET A 1 -9.36 -1.10 14.86
C MET A 1 -9.48 -2.60 14.64
N ARG A 2 -9.73 -3.05 13.44
CA ARG A 2 -9.82 -4.46 13.05
C ARG A 2 -9.12 -4.72 11.71
N VAL A 3 -8.76 -5.97 11.48
CA VAL A 3 -8.39 -6.45 10.15
C VAL A 3 -9.68 -6.67 9.36
N GLU A 4 -9.85 -5.94 8.30
CA GLU A 4 -11.00 -6.04 7.40
C GLU A 4 -10.81 -7.18 6.42
N SER A 5 -9.70 -7.15 5.68
CA SER A 5 -9.38 -8.20 4.72
C SER A 5 -7.88 -8.37 4.54
N VAL A 6 -7.48 -9.52 4.00
CA VAL A 6 -6.08 -9.88 3.73
C VAL A 6 -5.98 -10.53 2.36
N GLY A 7 -4.97 -10.16 1.61
CA GLY A 7 -4.57 -10.82 0.39
C GLY A 7 -3.10 -11.21 0.42
N THR A 8 -2.79 -12.41 -0.01
CA THR A 8 -1.42 -12.90 -0.12
C THR A 8 -1.25 -13.69 -1.40
N ALA A 9 -0.11 -13.54 -2.05
CA ALA A 9 0.19 -14.31 -3.24
C ALA A 9 1.67 -14.71 -3.30
N ILE A 10 1.90 -15.90 -3.81
CA ILE A 10 3.22 -16.37 -4.24
C ILE A 10 3.06 -16.76 -5.71
N ARG A 11 3.81 -16.14 -6.60
CA ARG A 11 3.65 -16.33 -8.03
C ARG A 11 4.98 -16.35 -8.77
N GLY A 12 5.02 -17.15 -9.83
CA GLY A 12 6.13 -17.17 -10.74
C GLY A 12 7.41 -17.76 -10.14
N ARG A 13 8.52 -17.32 -10.68
CA ARG A 13 9.85 -17.80 -10.32
C ARG A 13 10.46 -16.94 -9.21
N PRO A 14 11.35 -17.50 -8.37
CA PRO A 14 11.91 -16.75 -7.24
C PRO A 14 12.90 -15.66 -7.64
N SER A 15 13.35 -15.62 -8.87
CA SER A 15 14.34 -14.65 -9.36
C SER A 15 13.71 -13.59 -10.27
N TRP A 16 14.07 -12.34 -10.06
CA TRP A 16 13.55 -11.17 -10.78
C TRP A 16 13.87 -11.22 -12.28
N ASP A 17 15.04 -11.73 -12.66
CA ASP A 17 15.50 -11.90 -14.04
C ASP A 17 14.71 -12.95 -14.84
N GLN A 18 13.86 -13.70 -14.17
CA GLN A 18 13.03 -14.75 -14.74
C GLN A 18 11.56 -14.35 -14.91
N TRP A 19 11.21 -13.09 -14.64
CA TRP A 19 9.86 -12.58 -14.76
C TRP A 19 9.63 -11.99 -16.15
N ASP A 20 8.51 -12.36 -16.77
CA ASP A 20 8.11 -11.84 -18.08
C ASP A 20 7.55 -10.42 -17.99
N ASP A 21 6.91 -10.08 -16.85
CA ASP A 21 6.31 -8.77 -16.61
C ASP A 21 6.57 -8.31 -15.16
N LEU A 22 7.61 -7.49 -14.99
CA LEU A 22 7.98 -6.90 -13.70
C LEU A 22 6.96 -5.86 -13.21
N THR A 23 6.08 -5.37 -14.09
CA THR A 23 5.09 -4.35 -13.73
C THR A 23 3.86 -4.92 -13.03
N THR A 24 3.68 -6.24 -13.05
CA THR A 24 2.52 -6.90 -12.45
C THR A 24 2.87 -7.61 -11.15
N MET A 25 3.89 -8.45 -11.15
CA MET A 25 4.36 -9.22 -9.98
C MET A 25 3.21 -9.99 -9.26
N ALA A 26 3.48 -10.53 -8.08
CA ALA A 26 2.46 -11.13 -7.21
C ALA A 26 1.58 -10.09 -6.48
N LEU A 27 1.91 -8.81 -6.63
CA LEU A 27 1.23 -7.70 -5.97
C LEU A 27 -0.24 -7.61 -6.39
N ARG A 28 -0.48 -7.75 -7.68
CA ARG A 28 -1.83 -7.71 -8.25
C ARG A 28 -2.72 -8.83 -7.72
N ASP A 29 -2.17 -10.05 -7.62
CA ASP A 29 -2.93 -11.19 -7.10
C ASP A 29 -3.24 -11.00 -5.60
N ALA A 30 -2.28 -10.47 -4.82
CA ALA A 30 -2.50 -10.17 -3.41
C ALA A 30 -3.55 -9.06 -3.22
N ALA A 31 -3.48 -7.99 -4.02
CA ALA A 31 -4.47 -6.91 -3.98
C ALA A 31 -5.87 -7.41 -4.37
N SER A 32 -5.99 -8.18 -5.47
CA SER A 32 -7.26 -8.77 -5.91
C SER A 32 -7.88 -9.63 -4.82
N MET A 33 -7.09 -10.54 -4.23
CA MET A 33 -7.55 -11.41 -3.14
C MET A 33 -8.03 -10.60 -1.91
N MET A 34 -7.39 -9.48 -1.59
CA MET A 34 -7.82 -8.61 -0.50
C MET A 34 -9.16 -7.95 -0.82
N TRP A 35 -9.31 -7.38 -2.02
CA TRP A 35 -10.55 -6.71 -2.43
C TRP A 35 -11.73 -7.65 -2.59
N GLU A 36 -11.52 -8.89 -3.02
CA GLU A 36 -12.58 -9.91 -3.13
C GLU A 36 -13.21 -10.32 -1.78
N ARG A 37 -12.64 -9.89 -0.66
CA ARG A 37 -13.03 -10.27 0.70
C ARG A 37 -13.63 -9.13 1.52
N THR A 38 -13.95 -8.03 0.88
CA THR A 38 -14.54 -6.85 1.50
C THR A 38 -15.48 -6.16 0.52
N ASP A 39 -16.43 -5.39 1.03
CA ASP A 39 -17.27 -4.51 0.23
C ASP A 39 -16.62 -3.11 0.02
N LEU A 40 -15.48 -2.86 0.67
CA LEU A 40 -14.72 -1.63 0.48
C LEU A 40 -13.99 -1.63 -0.87
N THR A 41 -13.73 -0.42 -1.36
CA THR A 41 -13.07 -0.15 -2.64
C THR A 41 -11.83 0.71 -2.45
N PRO A 42 -10.96 0.87 -3.44
CA PRO A 42 -9.82 1.78 -3.34
C PRO A 42 -10.19 3.22 -2.94
N SER A 43 -11.38 3.69 -3.32
CA SER A 43 -11.86 5.03 -2.96
C SER A 43 -12.28 5.20 -1.49
N ASP A 44 -12.36 4.12 -0.74
CA ASP A 44 -12.65 4.14 0.70
C ASP A 44 -11.37 4.21 1.54
N VAL A 45 -10.19 4.13 0.93
CA VAL A 45 -8.90 4.11 1.65
C VAL A 45 -8.43 5.54 1.92
N ASP A 46 -8.17 5.84 3.19
CA ASP A 46 -7.70 7.15 3.64
C ASP A 46 -6.18 7.27 3.71
N VAL A 47 -5.44 6.16 3.85
CA VAL A 47 -3.99 6.14 3.91
C VAL A 47 -3.41 4.83 3.41
N ALA A 48 -2.32 4.92 2.65
CA ALA A 48 -1.62 3.78 2.07
C ALA A 48 -0.17 3.70 2.55
N GLU A 49 0.18 2.56 3.13
CA GLU A 49 1.53 2.24 3.60
C GLU A 49 2.09 1.08 2.77
N LEU A 50 2.84 1.43 1.72
CA LEU A 50 3.22 0.52 0.65
C LEU A 50 4.72 0.27 0.63
N TYR A 51 5.11 -0.98 0.37
CA TYR A 51 6.51 -1.37 0.30
C TYR A 51 7.28 -0.58 -0.77
N ASP A 52 8.32 0.10 -0.33
CA ASP A 52 9.18 0.98 -1.10
C ASP A 52 10.66 0.56 -1.09
N GLY A 53 10.92 -0.75 -0.98
CA GLY A 53 12.29 -1.27 -1.09
C GLY A 53 13.01 -0.85 -2.37
N PHE A 54 12.24 -0.58 -3.41
CA PHE A 54 12.57 0.20 -4.59
C PHE A 54 11.36 1.05 -4.93
N SER A 55 11.54 2.32 -5.25
CA SER A 55 10.45 3.23 -5.62
C SER A 55 9.56 2.69 -6.74
N PHE A 56 10.11 1.92 -7.66
CA PHE A 56 9.35 1.22 -8.71
C PHE A 56 8.30 0.26 -8.13
N ILE A 57 8.60 -0.43 -7.03
CA ILE A 57 7.62 -1.37 -6.41
C ILE A 57 6.45 -0.59 -5.83
N THR A 58 6.69 0.59 -5.29
CA THR A 58 5.60 1.45 -4.78
C THR A 58 4.64 1.84 -5.90
N LEU A 59 5.16 2.20 -7.10
CA LEU A 59 4.30 2.44 -8.27
C LEU A 59 3.49 1.21 -8.64
N CYS A 60 4.12 0.04 -8.65
CA CYS A 60 3.41 -1.21 -8.93
C CYS A 60 2.31 -1.51 -7.88
N TRP A 61 2.53 -1.18 -6.62
CA TRP A 61 1.51 -1.32 -5.58
C TRP A 61 0.34 -0.34 -5.76
N LEU A 62 0.60 0.93 -6.11
CA LEU A 62 -0.46 1.92 -6.40
C LEU A 62 -1.37 1.41 -7.52
N GLU A 63 -0.78 0.87 -8.60
CA GLU A 63 -1.52 0.27 -9.71
C GLU A 63 -2.24 -1.03 -9.31
N ALA A 64 -1.58 -1.91 -8.56
CA ALA A 64 -2.14 -3.19 -8.14
C ALA A 64 -3.34 -3.03 -7.20
N LEU A 65 -3.30 -2.05 -6.31
CA LEU A 65 -4.37 -1.71 -5.38
C LEU A 65 -5.50 -0.91 -6.03
N GLY A 66 -5.31 -0.40 -7.26
CA GLY A 66 -6.33 0.30 -8.01
C GLY A 66 -6.47 1.78 -7.68
N PHE A 67 -5.47 2.40 -7.06
CA PHE A 67 -5.44 3.87 -6.86
C PHE A 67 -5.23 4.61 -8.18
N CYS A 68 -4.64 3.94 -9.15
CA CYS A 68 -4.54 4.39 -10.54
C CYS A 68 -4.56 3.17 -11.48
N GLY A 69 -4.77 3.42 -12.77
CA GLY A 69 -4.72 2.38 -13.80
C GLY A 69 -3.31 1.83 -14.03
N LYS A 70 -3.21 0.63 -14.62
CA LYS A 70 -1.91 0.05 -14.99
C LYS A 70 -1.20 0.95 -15.99
N GLY A 71 0.06 1.31 -15.69
CA GLY A 71 0.88 2.24 -16.47
C GLY A 71 0.63 3.72 -16.16
N GLU A 72 -0.27 4.03 -15.23
CA GLU A 72 -0.62 5.39 -14.83
C GLU A 72 0.05 5.85 -13.52
N GLY A 73 0.79 4.96 -12.85
CA GLY A 73 1.45 5.27 -11.58
C GLY A 73 2.37 6.50 -11.66
N GLY A 74 3.14 6.65 -12.74
CA GLY A 74 4.00 7.81 -12.95
C GLY A 74 3.21 9.13 -13.05
N PRO A 75 2.28 9.27 -14.01
CA PRO A 75 1.39 10.43 -14.09
C PRO A 75 0.62 10.71 -12.80
N PHE A 76 0.14 9.68 -12.11
CA PHE A 76 -0.61 9.81 -10.86
C PHE A 76 0.19 10.50 -9.75
N ILE A 77 1.48 10.16 -9.61
CA ILE A 77 2.34 10.77 -8.58
C ILE A 77 3.03 12.06 -9.03
N GLU A 78 2.83 12.50 -10.28
CA GLU A 78 3.53 13.68 -10.80
C GLU A 78 3.24 14.91 -9.93
N GLY A 79 4.31 15.60 -9.54
CA GLY A 79 4.24 16.74 -8.62
C GLY A 79 3.95 16.39 -7.16
N GLY A 80 3.71 15.13 -6.82
CA GLY A 80 3.58 14.61 -5.45
C GLY A 80 2.27 14.98 -4.73
N LYS A 81 1.37 15.74 -5.35
CA LYS A 81 0.17 16.27 -4.70
C LYS A 81 -0.80 15.18 -4.27
N GLN A 82 -1.00 14.15 -5.12
CA GLN A 82 -1.94 13.06 -4.84
C GLN A 82 -1.52 12.21 -3.65
N ILE A 83 -0.21 12.07 -3.44
CA ILE A 83 0.38 11.21 -2.39
C ILE A 83 0.89 12.00 -1.18
N ALA A 84 0.69 13.32 -1.16
CA ALA A 84 1.03 14.16 -0.01
C ALA A 84 0.16 13.82 1.20
N LEU A 85 0.57 14.29 2.38
CA LEU A 85 -0.14 14.02 3.64
C LEU A 85 -1.62 14.46 3.61
N ASP A 86 -1.92 15.51 2.85
CA ASP A 86 -3.25 16.06 2.59
C ASP A 86 -3.76 15.75 1.17
N GLY A 87 -3.14 14.77 0.50
CA GLY A 87 -3.48 14.36 -0.85
C GLY A 87 -4.66 13.39 -0.92
N GLU A 88 -4.93 12.91 -2.13
CA GLU A 88 -6.00 11.94 -2.41
C GLU A 88 -5.75 10.59 -1.71
N ILE A 89 -4.50 10.14 -1.73
CA ILE A 89 -4.06 8.93 -1.04
C ILE A 89 -2.70 9.17 -0.34
N PRO A 90 -2.68 9.67 0.88
CA PRO A 90 -1.46 9.85 1.66
C PRO A 90 -0.63 8.57 1.69
N LEU A 91 0.64 8.67 1.27
CA LEU A 91 1.48 7.51 1.02
C LEU A 91 2.71 7.50 1.91
N ASN A 92 2.93 6.38 2.62
CA ASN A 92 4.14 6.14 3.43
C ASN A 92 4.44 7.31 4.38
N THR A 93 3.47 7.65 5.21
CA THR A 93 3.50 8.85 6.05
C THR A 93 4.65 8.89 7.05
N GLN A 94 5.21 7.73 7.45
CA GLN A 94 6.41 7.64 8.27
C GLN A 94 7.73 7.80 7.47
N GLY A 95 7.65 7.92 6.14
CA GLY A 95 8.80 8.01 5.23
C GLY A 95 9.19 6.70 4.57
N GLY A 96 8.38 5.63 4.73
CA GLY A 96 8.66 4.32 4.17
C GLY A 96 9.94 3.66 4.72
N GLN A 97 10.34 2.53 4.19
CA GLN A 97 11.60 1.91 4.60
C GLN A 97 12.84 2.59 4.03
N LEU A 98 12.70 3.41 2.97
CA LEU A 98 13.81 4.19 2.41
C LEU A 98 14.28 5.29 3.37
N SER A 99 13.39 5.83 4.19
CA SER A 99 13.73 6.88 5.17
C SER A 99 13.69 6.38 6.62
N ALA A 100 12.65 5.64 7.01
CA ALA A 100 12.47 5.17 8.39
C ALA A 100 13.23 3.87 8.73
N GLY A 101 13.66 3.11 7.72
CA GLY A 101 14.39 1.87 7.89
C GLY A 101 13.57 0.60 7.60
N ARG A 102 14.29 -0.48 7.30
CA ARG A 102 13.70 -1.72 6.82
C ARG A 102 13.29 -2.66 7.96
N LEU A 103 11.99 -2.91 8.10
CA LEU A 103 11.41 -3.83 9.07
C LEU A 103 10.55 -4.92 8.40
N HIS A 104 10.85 -5.31 7.16
CA HIS A 104 10.16 -6.37 6.40
C HIS A 104 8.63 -6.27 6.40
N GLY A 105 8.07 -5.06 6.21
CA GLY A 105 6.64 -4.81 6.18
C GLY A 105 6.04 -4.34 7.51
N TYR A 106 6.68 -4.64 8.65
CA TYR A 106 6.15 -4.24 9.95
C TYR A 106 6.10 -2.72 10.16
N GLY A 107 7.01 -1.95 9.55
CA GLY A 107 6.99 -0.49 9.61
C GLY A 107 5.73 0.10 8.96
N PHE A 108 5.32 -0.44 7.83
CA PHE A 108 4.08 -0.04 7.15
C PHE A 108 2.84 -0.39 7.96
N LEU A 109 2.80 -1.62 8.51
CA LEU A 109 1.70 -2.03 9.37
C LEU A 109 1.62 -1.19 10.64
N HIS A 110 2.75 -0.90 11.27
CA HIS A 110 2.82 -0.04 12.46
C HIS A 110 2.28 1.36 12.14
N GLU A 111 2.74 1.98 11.05
CA GLU A 111 2.28 3.32 10.69
C GLU A 111 0.79 3.33 10.33
N ALA A 112 0.29 2.37 9.56
CA ALA A 112 -1.13 2.24 9.28
C ALA A 112 -1.97 2.20 10.57
N CYS A 113 -1.53 1.41 11.56
CA CYS A 113 -2.18 1.37 12.87
C CYS A 113 -2.11 2.72 13.60
N THR A 114 -0.94 3.37 13.59
CA THR A 114 -0.70 4.66 14.25
C THR A 114 -1.60 5.76 13.67
N GLN A 115 -1.77 5.78 12.34
CA GLN A 115 -2.67 6.69 11.66
C GLN A 115 -4.14 6.47 12.07
N LEU A 116 -4.60 5.21 12.08
CA LEU A 116 -5.97 4.86 12.46
C LEU A 116 -6.26 5.10 13.96
N TRP A 117 -5.25 5.12 14.82
CA TRP A 117 -5.39 5.48 16.23
C TRP A 117 -5.36 6.98 16.49
N GLY A 118 -5.02 7.79 15.48
CA GLY A 118 -4.87 9.24 15.65
C GLY A 118 -3.61 9.62 16.44
N GLU A 119 -2.59 8.78 16.44
CA GLU A 119 -1.38 8.92 17.26
C GLU A 119 -0.12 9.29 16.42
N ALA A 120 -0.28 9.63 15.15
CA ALA A 120 0.84 9.93 14.26
C ALA A 120 1.48 11.32 14.47
N GLY A 121 0.93 12.16 15.35
CA GLY A 121 1.47 13.50 15.64
C GLY A 121 1.51 14.39 14.39
N ASP A 122 2.67 14.96 14.08
CA ASP A 122 2.84 15.85 12.92
C ASP A 122 2.65 15.14 11.56
N ARG A 123 2.68 13.82 11.55
CA ARG A 123 2.43 12.98 10.37
C ARG A 123 0.97 12.56 10.21
N GLN A 124 0.10 12.97 11.13
CA GLN A 124 -1.29 12.53 11.12
C GLN A 124 -2.00 13.00 9.85
N VAL A 125 -2.59 12.04 9.12
CA VAL A 125 -3.46 12.34 7.98
C VAL A 125 -4.67 13.13 8.47
N PRO A 126 -5.01 14.25 7.82
CA PRO A 126 -6.19 15.04 8.19
C PRO A 126 -7.50 14.24 8.06
N GLY A 127 -8.54 14.63 8.79
CA GLY A 127 -9.89 14.10 8.61
C GLY A 127 -10.23 12.83 9.41
N ASN A 128 -9.35 12.37 10.32
CA ASN A 128 -9.54 11.14 11.10
C ASN A 128 -9.68 9.90 10.21
N PRO A 129 -8.60 9.37 9.65
CA PRO A 129 -8.64 8.22 8.76
C PRO A 129 -9.30 7.01 9.42
N GLU A 130 -10.18 6.33 8.70
CA GLU A 130 -10.91 5.15 9.15
C GLU A 130 -10.48 3.87 8.45
N VAL A 131 -9.87 3.99 7.25
CA VAL A 131 -9.44 2.87 6.42
C VAL A 131 -7.99 3.04 6.01
N ALA A 132 -7.17 2.05 6.31
CA ALA A 132 -5.76 2.03 5.91
C ALA A 132 -5.42 0.73 5.18
N VAL A 133 -4.58 0.83 4.14
CA VAL A 133 -3.97 -0.34 3.52
C VAL A 133 -2.48 -0.39 3.85
N ALA A 134 -2.00 -1.55 4.28
CA ALA A 134 -0.59 -1.85 4.41
C ALA A 134 -0.22 -2.97 3.44
N ALA A 135 0.81 -2.78 2.63
CA ALA A 135 1.23 -3.78 1.67
C ALA A 135 2.75 -3.97 1.65
N ALA A 136 3.18 -5.20 1.52
CA ALA A 136 4.58 -5.57 1.49
C ALA A 136 4.88 -6.64 0.45
N GLY A 137 6.14 -6.66 0.01
CA GLY A 137 6.63 -7.61 -0.98
C GLY A 137 6.85 -6.97 -2.35
N GLY A 138 7.33 -7.81 -3.25
CA GLY A 138 7.65 -7.48 -4.64
C GLY A 138 8.14 -8.74 -5.35
N GLY A 139 8.14 -8.75 -6.68
CA GLY A 139 8.49 -9.93 -7.46
C GLY A 139 7.54 -11.10 -7.18
N PRO A 140 8.06 -12.24 -6.70
CA PRO A 140 7.27 -13.46 -6.50
C PRO A 140 6.35 -13.45 -5.28
N LEU A 141 6.51 -12.49 -4.38
CA LEU A 141 5.80 -12.43 -3.10
C LEU A 141 5.03 -11.12 -2.99
N GLY A 142 3.76 -11.20 -2.61
CA GLY A 142 2.94 -10.04 -2.30
C GLY A 142 2.01 -10.34 -1.12
N ALA A 143 1.85 -9.36 -0.24
CA ALA A 143 0.86 -9.38 0.83
C ALA A 143 0.26 -7.99 1.01
N SER A 144 -1.05 -7.92 1.17
CA SER A 144 -1.79 -6.71 1.47
C SER A 144 -2.77 -6.95 2.60
N LEU A 145 -2.95 -5.94 3.41
CA LEU A 145 -3.79 -5.95 4.59
C LEU A 145 -4.63 -4.67 4.60
N LEU A 146 -5.94 -4.82 4.67
CA LEU A 146 -6.88 -3.72 4.87
C LEU A 146 -7.28 -3.65 6.34
N LEU A 147 -7.13 -2.48 6.91
CA LEU A 147 -7.45 -2.19 8.31
C LEU A 147 -8.55 -1.15 8.38
N THR A 148 -9.47 -1.30 9.35
CA THR A 148 -10.52 -0.31 9.60
C THR A 148 -10.61 0.03 11.07
N THR A 149 -11.03 1.26 11.38
CA THR A 149 -11.55 1.56 12.70
C THR A 149 -12.88 0.81 12.89
N SER A 150 -13.22 0.47 14.13
CA SER A 150 -14.47 -0.24 14.41
C SER A 150 -15.66 0.58 13.91
N ARG A 151 -16.33 0.08 12.90
CA ARG A 151 -17.70 0.50 12.57
C ARG A 151 -18.70 -0.31 13.39
#